data_493b84cf72dc80fb4506bac726677b78
#
_entry.id   493b84cf72dc80fb4506bac726677b78
#
_cell.length_a   1.000
_cell.length_b   1.000
_cell.length_c   1.000
_cell.angle_alpha   90.00
_cell.angle_beta   90.00
_cell.angle_gamma   90.00
#
_symmetry.space_group_name_H-M   'P 1'
#
loop_
_entity.id
_entity.type
_entity.pdbx_description
1 polymer ?
#
loop_
_entity_poly.entity_id
_entity_poly.type
_entity_poly.pdbx_seq_one_letter_code
_entity_poly.pdbx_strand_id
1 'polypeptide(L)'
;MVRLSARGYRGFVRKDFRDLFTGDFLGNIEVAVLRGGGEAIKDSRVRWAATYPGPGDQVLFIKKFKAKGWKERVKYLFLPSKAKREWDVSLASREKGVRIPAPVGVMERRRWGFLEESLYISEAVEGAHPVTDFFKERLGRDDSKGEEGRRLIRLLGDTVRHIHENGLFHADMHAGNFLIGKGGEEGLYLIDLHRARIRKGLSQRRRLWNIAQLFYSLDSFLEQGDKGIFFEAYGRKETAPSLLMRVERLACRIKRRHQRSRAKRCLKESTVFTSHRCNGYRVFRRRDVSAGSLMEMIGAHREIVENSPWLLLKNSPKTVVSMVEMPHGSTSRTCVKQYRCATAWGKIKGCFRNSKGKTSWVAANELFRQGISALRPLAYVERARFGFLVESFFLMESPADYLEMDRYLIKSFAHGASGDTLLKKRAFIREFARSIGRLHASYIFHGDLKTCNILARERRGGWDFSFIDLDAVHLGTEVSSRKTLKNLVQINCSIPGFLGYGDRVRFLNWYLEIHPIPMAKRDLIKAVLEESRKRGVVYVSPEGDVREEVLSR
;
A
#
# COMPACT_ATOMS: atom_id res chain seq x y z
N MET A 1 -29.71 -31.27 2.98
CA MET A 1 -29.96 -29.93 2.37
C MET A 1 -31.42 -29.88 1.93
N VAL A 2 -32.10 -28.77 2.26
CA VAL A 2 -33.48 -28.52 1.80
C VAL A 2 -33.51 -27.21 1.01
N ARG A 3 -34.41 -27.15 0.02
CA ARG A 3 -34.64 -25.92 -0.75
C ARG A 3 -35.51 -24.97 0.06
N LEU A 4 -35.14 -23.68 0.09
CA LEU A 4 -35.91 -22.65 0.79
C LEU A 4 -36.21 -21.49 -0.16
N SER A 5 -37.44 -20.95 -0.05
CA SER A 5 -37.88 -19.75 -0.78
C SER A 5 -38.72 -18.88 0.15
N ALA A 6 -38.24 -17.67 0.47
CA ALA A 6 -38.94 -16.72 1.33
C ALA A 6 -38.49 -15.29 1.05
N ARG A 7 -39.43 -14.31 1.02
CA ARG A 7 -39.16 -12.86 0.81
C ARG A 7 -38.25 -12.54 -0.39
N GLY A 8 -38.42 -13.31 -1.49
CA GLY A 8 -37.62 -13.14 -2.71
C GLY A 8 -36.25 -13.79 -2.67
N TYR A 9 -35.81 -14.34 -1.54
CA TYR A 9 -34.64 -15.19 -1.46
C TYR A 9 -34.97 -16.61 -1.88
N ARG A 10 -34.06 -17.24 -2.64
CA ARG A 10 -34.12 -18.64 -3.03
C ARG A 10 -32.76 -19.28 -2.83
N GLY A 11 -32.72 -20.51 -2.29
CA GLY A 11 -31.45 -21.18 -2.06
C GLY A 11 -31.59 -22.53 -1.37
N PHE A 12 -30.53 -22.91 -0.70
CA PHE A 12 -30.42 -24.18 0.02
C PHE A 12 -29.95 -23.89 1.45
N VAL A 13 -30.50 -24.67 2.37
CA VAL A 13 -30.11 -24.64 3.79
C VAL A 13 -30.03 -26.05 4.32
N ARG A 14 -29.22 -26.30 5.31
CA ARG A 14 -29.16 -27.55 6.06
C ARG A 14 -30.48 -27.77 6.80
N LYS A 15 -30.98 -29.02 6.83
CA LYS A 15 -32.34 -29.35 7.34
C LYS A 15 -32.57 -28.87 8.76
N ASP A 16 -31.58 -29.04 9.63
CA ASP A 16 -31.60 -28.65 11.05
C ASP A 16 -31.64 -27.12 11.30
N PHE A 17 -31.38 -26.31 10.29
CA PHE A 17 -31.46 -24.84 10.38
C PHE A 17 -32.64 -24.24 9.59
N ARG A 18 -33.53 -25.07 9.04
CA ARG A 18 -34.62 -24.60 8.15
C ARG A 18 -35.49 -23.55 8.84
N ASP A 19 -35.87 -23.81 10.07
CA ASP A 19 -36.84 -22.99 10.80
C ASP A 19 -36.29 -21.65 11.28
N LEU A 20 -34.97 -21.49 11.26
CA LEU A 20 -34.31 -20.22 11.55
C LEU A 20 -34.52 -19.20 10.40
N PHE A 21 -34.56 -19.65 9.15
CA PHE A 21 -34.62 -18.77 7.98
C PHE A 21 -36.06 -18.47 7.54
N THR A 22 -36.84 -17.91 8.46
CA THR A 22 -38.20 -17.45 8.21
C THR A 22 -38.27 -16.24 7.28
N GLY A 23 -39.48 -15.92 6.81
CA GLY A 23 -39.70 -14.72 6.01
C GLY A 23 -39.34 -13.43 6.75
N ASP A 24 -39.57 -13.36 8.05
CA ASP A 24 -39.27 -12.18 8.87
C ASP A 24 -37.76 -12.04 9.08
N PHE A 25 -37.04 -13.12 9.35
CA PHE A 25 -35.58 -13.11 9.45
C PHE A 25 -34.92 -12.66 8.15
N LEU A 26 -35.35 -13.19 7.00
CA LEU A 26 -34.81 -12.86 5.68
C LEU A 26 -35.27 -11.48 5.16
N GLY A 27 -36.41 -10.96 5.64
CA GLY A 27 -36.96 -9.67 5.23
C GLY A 27 -36.02 -8.50 5.57
N ASN A 28 -35.42 -8.53 6.75
CA ASN A 28 -34.40 -7.57 7.18
C ASN A 28 -33.34 -8.25 8.05
N ILE A 29 -32.52 -9.07 7.41
CA ILE A 29 -31.54 -9.92 8.08
C ILE A 29 -30.54 -9.15 8.95
N GLU A 30 -30.17 -7.91 8.59
CA GLU A 30 -29.23 -7.09 9.36
C GLU A 30 -29.86 -6.71 10.71
N VAL A 31 -31.13 -6.31 10.72
CA VAL A 31 -31.88 -5.97 11.93
C VAL A 31 -32.25 -7.22 12.74
N ALA A 32 -32.68 -8.29 12.06
CA ALA A 32 -33.05 -9.55 12.73
C ALA A 32 -31.87 -10.15 13.49
N VAL A 33 -30.67 -10.13 12.88
CA VAL A 33 -29.45 -10.61 13.53
C VAL A 33 -29.08 -9.77 14.75
N LEU A 34 -29.12 -8.45 14.65
CA LEU A 34 -28.77 -7.57 15.78
C LEU A 34 -29.79 -7.66 16.93
N ARG A 35 -31.09 -7.77 16.62
CA ARG A 35 -32.15 -7.97 17.65
C ARG A 35 -32.07 -9.33 18.33
N GLY A 36 -31.63 -10.35 17.59
CA GLY A 36 -31.48 -11.71 18.12
C GLY A 36 -30.14 -11.98 18.81
N GLY A 37 -29.42 -10.96 19.25
CA GLY A 37 -28.16 -11.11 19.99
C GLY A 37 -26.94 -11.37 19.13
N GLY A 38 -27.01 -11.15 17.80
CA GLY A 38 -25.88 -11.24 16.91
C GLY A 38 -25.02 -9.98 16.93
N GLU A 39 -23.73 -10.14 16.60
CA GLU A 39 -22.76 -9.05 16.55
C GLU A 39 -22.26 -8.78 15.13
N ALA A 40 -22.32 -7.51 14.70
CA ALA A 40 -21.79 -7.11 13.41
C ALA A 40 -20.27 -7.02 13.44
N ILE A 41 -19.60 -7.89 12.66
CA ILE A 41 -18.13 -7.92 12.53
C ILE A 41 -17.66 -6.98 11.43
N LYS A 42 -18.48 -6.84 10.38
CA LYS A 42 -18.12 -6.01 9.22
C LYS A 42 -19.36 -5.39 8.61
N ASP A 43 -19.34 -4.06 8.47
CA ASP A 43 -20.31 -3.33 7.69
C ASP A 43 -19.62 -2.48 6.62
N SER A 44 -19.99 -2.70 5.37
CA SER A 44 -19.53 -1.93 4.22
C SER A 44 -20.60 -1.90 3.12
N ARG A 45 -20.51 -0.92 2.23
CA ARG A 45 -21.46 -0.78 1.10
C ARG A 45 -21.66 -2.03 0.23
N VAL A 46 -20.76 -3.02 0.28
CA VAL A 46 -20.76 -4.20 -0.60
C VAL A 46 -20.76 -5.53 0.14
N ARG A 47 -20.44 -5.54 1.44
CA ARG A 47 -20.35 -6.75 2.24
C ARG A 47 -20.69 -6.41 3.68
N TRP A 48 -21.63 -7.15 4.22
CA TRP A 48 -21.94 -7.17 5.63
C TRP A 48 -21.65 -8.58 6.18
N ALA A 49 -21.16 -8.67 7.40
CA ALA A 49 -20.91 -9.95 8.06
C ALA A 49 -21.13 -9.82 9.57
N ALA A 50 -21.75 -10.83 10.16
CA ALA A 50 -22.04 -10.88 11.57
C ALA A 50 -22.01 -12.31 12.09
N THR A 51 -21.84 -12.46 13.42
CA THR A 51 -22.18 -13.67 14.14
C THR A 51 -23.65 -13.64 14.55
N TYR A 52 -24.24 -14.80 14.76
CA TYR A 52 -25.62 -14.95 15.20
C TYR A 52 -25.80 -16.24 16.01
N PRO A 53 -26.48 -16.21 17.18
CA PRO A 53 -26.82 -17.42 17.90
C PRO A 53 -27.69 -18.34 17.04
N GLY A 54 -27.25 -19.57 16.86
CA GLY A 54 -28.01 -20.62 16.16
C GLY A 54 -28.78 -21.51 17.12
N PRO A 55 -29.41 -22.58 16.61
CA PRO A 55 -30.04 -23.58 17.46
C PRO A 55 -29.02 -24.31 18.37
N GLY A 56 -29.37 -24.52 19.64
CA GLY A 56 -28.45 -25.03 20.64
C GLY A 56 -27.34 -24.02 20.97
N ASP A 57 -26.16 -24.50 21.32
CA ASP A 57 -24.99 -23.65 21.62
C ASP A 57 -24.18 -23.25 20.38
N GLN A 58 -24.72 -23.47 19.16
CA GLN A 58 -24.01 -23.17 17.93
C GLN A 58 -24.08 -21.68 17.59
N VAL A 59 -22.96 -21.11 17.16
CA VAL A 59 -22.90 -19.75 16.64
C VAL A 59 -22.77 -19.82 15.12
N LEU A 60 -23.56 -19.03 14.42
CA LEU A 60 -23.51 -18.90 12.96
C LEU A 60 -22.70 -17.69 12.55
N PHE A 61 -22.02 -17.82 11.40
CA PHE A 61 -21.36 -16.71 10.73
C PHE A 61 -22.06 -16.41 9.40
N ILE A 62 -22.64 -15.22 9.30
CA ILE A 62 -23.47 -14.81 8.17
C ILE A 62 -22.71 -13.78 7.33
N LYS A 63 -22.58 -14.05 6.03
CA LYS A 63 -22.01 -13.11 5.04
C LYS A 63 -23.07 -12.68 4.05
N LYS A 64 -23.35 -11.39 3.97
CA LYS A 64 -24.24 -10.78 2.97
C LYS A 64 -23.41 -10.01 1.96
N PHE A 65 -23.58 -10.33 0.66
CA PHE A 65 -22.95 -9.64 -0.45
C PHE A 65 -24.01 -8.89 -1.24
N LYS A 66 -23.82 -7.57 -1.42
CA LYS A 66 -24.68 -6.70 -2.24
C LYS A 66 -24.06 -6.50 -3.62
N ALA A 67 -24.83 -6.69 -4.71
CA ALA A 67 -24.34 -6.46 -6.07
C ALA A 67 -24.25 -4.94 -6.33
N LYS A 68 -23.06 -4.45 -6.67
CA LYS A 68 -22.79 -3.02 -6.83
C LYS A 68 -22.92 -2.58 -8.29
N GLY A 69 -24.00 -1.87 -8.58
CA GLY A 69 -24.24 -1.27 -9.89
C GLY A 69 -24.60 -2.29 -10.99
N TRP A 70 -25.02 -1.77 -12.14
CA TRP A 70 -25.55 -2.57 -13.25
C TRP A 70 -24.54 -3.57 -13.84
N LYS A 71 -23.25 -3.19 -13.96
CA LYS A 71 -22.19 -4.07 -14.49
C LYS A 71 -22.01 -5.35 -13.67
N GLU A 72 -22.08 -5.24 -12.35
CA GLU A 72 -21.97 -6.42 -11.48
C GLU A 72 -23.24 -7.27 -11.52
N ARG A 73 -24.42 -6.65 -11.65
CA ARG A 73 -25.70 -7.35 -11.81
C ARG A 73 -25.75 -8.16 -13.11
N VAL A 74 -25.35 -7.55 -14.23
CA VAL A 74 -25.23 -8.24 -15.53
C VAL A 74 -24.23 -9.39 -15.48
N LYS A 75 -23.09 -9.21 -14.82
CA LYS A 75 -22.09 -10.28 -14.64
C LYS A 75 -22.68 -11.52 -13.98
N TYR A 76 -23.55 -11.36 -12.98
CA TYR A 76 -24.15 -12.47 -12.25
C TYR A 76 -25.38 -13.09 -12.93
N LEU A 77 -25.73 -12.67 -14.13
CA LEU A 77 -26.62 -13.44 -15.01
C LEU A 77 -25.91 -14.70 -15.55
N PHE A 78 -24.61 -14.57 -15.82
CA PHE A 78 -23.81 -15.63 -16.44
C PHE A 78 -22.87 -16.35 -15.47
N LEU A 79 -22.58 -15.76 -14.32
CA LEU A 79 -21.65 -16.30 -13.34
C LEU A 79 -22.36 -16.49 -11.98
N PRO A 80 -21.98 -17.52 -11.21
CA PRO A 80 -22.51 -17.70 -9.86
C PRO A 80 -22.13 -16.51 -8.96
N SER A 81 -23.01 -16.19 -8.01
CA SER A 81 -22.73 -15.16 -6.99
C SER A 81 -21.52 -15.50 -6.14
N LYS A 82 -21.04 -14.53 -5.35
CA LYS A 82 -19.95 -14.78 -4.39
C LYS A 82 -20.36 -15.82 -3.35
N ALA A 83 -21.57 -15.72 -2.82
CA ALA A 83 -22.11 -16.67 -1.85
C ALA A 83 -22.21 -18.08 -2.42
N LYS A 84 -22.77 -18.23 -3.64
CA LYS A 84 -22.89 -19.54 -4.31
C LYS A 84 -21.51 -20.17 -4.56
N ARG A 85 -20.52 -19.39 -5.02
CA ARG A 85 -19.16 -19.91 -5.20
C ARG A 85 -18.51 -20.33 -3.89
N GLU A 86 -18.69 -19.55 -2.82
CA GLU A 86 -18.18 -19.90 -1.49
C GLU A 86 -18.82 -21.20 -1.01
N TRP A 87 -20.13 -21.34 -1.17
CA TRP A 87 -20.89 -22.53 -0.85
C TRP A 87 -20.39 -23.78 -1.60
N ASP A 88 -20.29 -23.72 -2.93
CA ASP A 88 -19.90 -24.86 -3.75
C ASP A 88 -18.48 -25.33 -3.43
N VAL A 89 -17.55 -24.37 -3.27
CA VAL A 89 -16.17 -24.68 -2.89
C VAL A 89 -16.09 -25.21 -1.47
N SER A 90 -16.91 -24.70 -0.55
CA SER A 90 -16.94 -25.18 0.84
C SER A 90 -17.38 -26.64 0.92
N LEU A 91 -18.48 -27.00 0.27
CA LEU A 91 -18.96 -28.38 0.25
C LEU A 91 -17.88 -29.32 -0.31
N ALA A 92 -17.39 -29.02 -1.52
CA ALA A 92 -16.40 -29.85 -2.17
C ALA A 92 -15.03 -29.90 -1.47
N SER A 93 -14.69 -28.87 -0.68
CA SER A 93 -13.46 -28.87 0.16
C SER A 93 -13.61 -29.77 1.38
N ARG A 94 -14.78 -29.76 2.03
CA ARG A 94 -15.08 -30.66 3.17
C ARG A 94 -15.09 -32.14 2.76
N GLU A 95 -15.70 -32.45 1.63
CA GLU A 95 -15.67 -33.81 1.05
C GLU A 95 -14.25 -34.34 0.85
N LYS A 96 -13.29 -33.44 0.63
CA LYS A 96 -11.86 -33.74 0.49
C LYS A 96 -11.06 -33.63 1.80
N GLY A 97 -11.73 -33.48 2.94
CA GLY A 97 -11.10 -33.42 4.24
C GLY A 97 -10.39 -32.09 4.54
N VAL A 98 -10.55 -31.03 3.71
CA VAL A 98 -9.99 -29.72 4.02
C VAL A 98 -10.80 -29.07 5.13
N ARG A 99 -10.13 -28.65 6.20
CA ARG A 99 -10.78 -28.01 7.36
C ARG A 99 -11.28 -26.63 7.01
N ILE A 100 -12.59 -26.48 6.99
CA ILE A 100 -13.32 -25.22 6.79
C ILE A 100 -14.54 -25.18 7.70
N PRO A 101 -15.03 -23.99 8.08
CA PRO A 101 -16.30 -23.87 8.82
C PRO A 101 -17.43 -24.59 8.08
N ALA A 102 -18.28 -25.29 8.83
CA ALA A 102 -19.35 -26.07 8.22
C ALA A 102 -20.35 -25.16 7.51
N PRO A 103 -20.61 -25.34 6.20
CA PRO A 103 -21.59 -24.55 5.48
C PRO A 103 -23.01 -24.93 5.93
N VAL A 104 -23.81 -23.92 6.27
CA VAL A 104 -25.19 -24.04 6.76
C VAL A 104 -26.19 -23.67 5.68
N GLY A 105 -25.93 -22.58 4.92
CA GLY A 105 -26.87 -22.15 3.90
C GLY A 105 -26.28 -21.21 2.86
N VAL A 106 -26.95 -21.19 1.70
CA VAL A 106 -26.69 -20.22 0.62
C VAL A 106 -28.02 -19.75 0.06
N MET A 107 -28.19 -18.44 -0.07
CA MET A 107 -29.41 -17.84 -0.61
C MET A 107 -29.09 -16.68 -1.53
N GLU A 108 -29.91 -16.48 -2.55
CA GLU A 108 -29.81 -15.39 -3.51
C GLU A 108 -31.16 -14.68 -3.63
N ARG A 109 -31.15 -13.35 -3.60
CA ARG A 109 -32.30 -12.52 -3.96
C ARG A 109 -32.05 -11.95 -5.34
N ARG A 110 -32.96 -12.28 -6.26
CA ARG A 110 -32.90 -11.81 -7.65
C ARG A 110 -34.20 -11.09 -7.98
N ARG A 111 -34.08 -10.00 -8.75
CA ARG A 111 -35.22 -9.27 -9.31
C ARG A 111 -35.06 -9.23 -10.82
N TRP A 112 -36.06 -9.75 -11.54
CA TRP A 112 -36.02 -9.93 -13.01
C TRP A 112 -34.75 -10.65 -13.50
N GLY A 113 -34.32 -11.68 -12.77
CA GLY A 113 -33.09 -12.43 -13.07
C GLY A 113 -31.79 -11.80 -12.56
N PHE A 114 -31.77 -10.49 -12.28
CA PHE A 114 -30.59 -9.78 -11.81
C PHE A 114 -30.35 -10.02 -10.31
N LEU A 115 -29.12 -10.33 -9.94
CA LEU A 115 -28.73 -10.51 -8.55
C LEU A 115 -28.74 -9.15 -7.82
N GLU A 116 -29.50 -9.06 -6.73
CA GLU A 116 -29.47 -7.95 -5.78
C GLU A 116 -28.54 -8.24 -4.61
N GLU A 117 -28.75 -9.37 -3.95
CA GLU A 117 -28.03 -9.81 -2.78
C GLU A 117 -27.80 -11.32 -2.78
N SER A 118 -26.77 -11.75 -2.08
CA SER A 118 -26.53 -13.17 -1.81
C SER A 118 -25.98 -13.37 -0.41
N LEU A 119 -26.43 -14.43 0.25
CA LEU A 119 -26.09 -14.81 1.61
C LEU A 119 -25.30 -16.12 1.58
N TYR A 120 -24.22 -16.17 2.34
CA TYR A 120 -23.51 -17.39 2.70
C TYR A 120 -23.51 -17.51 4.22
N ILE A 121 -23.94 -18.63 4.72
CA ILE A 121 -24.02 -18.91 6.15
C ILE A 121 -23.19 -20.15 6.43
N SER A 122 -22.37 -20.09 7.47
CA SER A 122 -21.60 -21.22 8.00
C SER A 122 -21.70 -21.24 9.52
N GLU A 123 -21.36 -22.34 10.14
CA GLU A 123 -21.05 -22.36 11.55
C GLU A 123 -19.83 -21.45 11.81
N ALA A 124 -19.81 -20.75 12.94
CA ALA A 124 -18.64 -20.08 13.43
C ALA A 124 -17.69 -21.10 14.08
N VAL A 125 -16.39 -20.87 14.00
CA VAL A 125 -15.42 -21.68 14.74
C VAL A 125 -15.27 -21.07 16.12
N GLU A 126 -15.61 -21.79 17.16
CA GLU A 126 -15.62 -21.31 18.53
C GLU A 126 -14.24 -20.84 18.99
N GLY A 127 -14.18 -19.65 19.61
CA GLY A 127 -12.94 -19.06 20.11
C GLY A 127 -11.87 -18.83 19.05
N ALA A 128 -12.26 -18.88 17.76
CA ALA A 128 -11.30 -18.75 16.67
C ALA A 128 -10.82 -17.32 16.46
N HIS A 129 -9.53 -17.17 16.25
CA HIS A 129 -8.90 -15.92 15.86
C HIS A 129 -7.98 -16.11 14.64
N PRO A 130 -7.81 -15.07 13.82
CA PRO A 130 -6.93 -15.16 12.65
C PRO A 130 -5.47 -15.39 13.02
N VAL A 131 -4.76 -16.20 12.24
CA VAL A 131 -3.31 -16.41 12.41
C VAL A 131 -2.53 -15.09 12.44
N THR A 132 -2.97 -14.08 11.69
CA THR A 132 -2.34 -12.75 11.73
C THR A 132 -2.42 -12.07 13.09
N ASP A 133 -3.47 -12.31 13.85
CA ASP A 133 -3.67 -11.65 15.14
C ASP A 133 -2.82 -12.31 16.22
N PHE A 134 -2.68 -13.63 16.18
CA PHE A 134 -1.72 -14.36 16.99
C PHE A 134 -0.29 -13.79 16.86
N PHE A 135 0.20 -13.57 15.65
CA PHE A 135 1.53 -13.00 15.44
C PHE A 135 1.64 -11.54 15.88
N LYS A 136 0.57 -10.72 15.74
CA LYS A 136 0.57 -9.32 16.19
C LYS A 136 0.61 -9.19 17.71
N GLU A 137 -0.16 -9.98 18.42
CA GLU A 137 -0.22 -9.97 19.88
C GLU A 137 1.11 -10.37 20.51
N ARG A 138 1.84 -11.28 19.87
CA ARG A 138 3.14 -11.74 20.34
C ARG A 138 4.32 -10.83 20.02
N LEU A 139 4.25 -10.01 18.95
CA LEU A 139 5.27 -8.99 18.67
C LEU A 139 5.42 -7.94 19.77
N GLY A 140 4.41 -7.76 20.63
CA GLY A 140 4.47 -6.88 21.81
C GLY A 140 5.15 -7.50 23.03
N ARG A 141 5.53 -8.79 22.99
CA ARG A 141 6.21 -9.51 24.06
C ARG A 141 7.62 -9.88 23.59
N ASP A 142 8.61 -9.70 24.45
CA ASP A 142 10.06 -9.87 24.15
C ASP A 142 10.44 -11.29 23.70
N ASP A 143 9.53 -12.25 23.84
CA ASP A 143 9.67 -13.66 23.42
C ASP A 143 8.84 -13.93 22.14
N SER A 144 9.11 -13.17 21.10
CA SER A 144 8.32 -13.17 19.86
C SER A 144 8.31 -14.47 19.05
N LYS A 145 9.16 -15.47 19.42
CA LYS A 145 9.38 -16.68 18.61
C LYS A 145 9.55 -17.97 19.40
N GLY A 146 8.89 -18.08 20.53
CA GLY A 146 8.84 -19.32 21.29
C GLY A 146 8.39 -20.52 20.44
N GLU A 147 8.53 -21.71 21.00
CA GLU A 147 8.17 -23.01 20.38
C GLU A 147 6.79 -23.00 19.70
N GLU A 148 5.85 -22.23 20.25
CA GLU A 148 4.47 -22.11 19.76
C GLU A 148 4.36 -21.37 18.40
N GLY A 149 5.17 -20.34 18.17
CA GLY A 149 5.26 -19.69 16.85
C GLY A 149 5.80 -20.63 15.78
N ARG A 150 6.83 -21.40 16.11
CA ARG A 150 7.42 -22.43 15.23
C ARG A 150 6.42 -23.58 14.97
N ARG A 151 5.65 -23.98 16.00
CA ARG A 151 4.56 -24.96 15.88
C ARG A 151 3.50 -24.49 14.91
N LEU A 152 3.07 -23.21 15.03
CA LEU A 152 2.08 -22.62 14.13
C LEU A 152 2.58 -22.54 12.68
N ILE A 153 3.89 -22.26 12.47
CA ILE A 153 4.49 -22.24 11.14
C ILE A 153 4.53 -23.66 10.52
N ARG A 154 4.84 -24.69 11.30
CA ARG A 154 4.73 -26.10 10.86
C ARG A 154 3.29 -26.43 10.47
N LEU A 155 2.33 -26.09 11.33
CA LEU A 155 0.92 -26.32 11.10
C LEU A 155 0.39 -25.61 9.85
N LEU A 156 0.87 -24.39 9.57
CA LEU A 156 0.61 -23.70 8.31
C LEU A 156 1.17 -24.44 7.10
N GLY A 157 2.38 -24.97 7.21
CA GLY A 157 3.03 -25.77 6.16
C GLY A 157 2.22 -27.01 5.82
N ASP A 158 1.85 -27.80 6.84
CA ASP A 158 1.04 -29.02 6.70
C ASP A 158 -0.36 -28.70 6.14
N THR A 159 -1.02 -27.68 6.66
CA THR A 159 -2.35 -27.26 6.19
C THR A 159 -2.31 -26.84 4.72
N VAL A 160 -1.33 -26.03 4.32
CA VAL A 160 -1.18 -25.57 2.92
C VAL A 160 -0.81 -26.73 2.00
N ARG A 161 -0.02 -27.72 2.47
CA ARG A 161 0.23 -28.96 1.73
C ARG A 161 -1.07 -29.68 1.46
N HIS A 162 -1.84 -29.97 2.50
CA HIS A 162 -3.12 -30.70 2.40
C HIS A 162 -4.11 -29.99 1.47
N ILE A 163 -4.23 -28.67 1.59
CA ILE A 163 -5.05 -27.83 0.69
C ILE A 163 -4.61 -28.02 -0.78
N HIS A 164 -3.32 -28.01 -1.05
CA HIS A 164 -2.78 -28.13 -2.40
C HIS A 164 -2.86 -29.54 -2.98
N GLU A 165 -2.71 -30.58 -2.16
CA GLU A 165 -2.86 -31.99 -2.56
C GLU A 165 -4.29 -32.27 -2.96
N ASN A 166 -5.26 -31.66 -2.27
CA ASN A 166 -6.68 -31.74 -2.61
C ASN A 166 -7.12 -30.82 -3.77
N GLY A 167 -6.16 -30.20 -4.46
CA GLY A 167 -6.41 -29.42 -5.66
C GLY A 167 -7.05 -28.05 -5.38
N LEU A 168 -7.11 -27.58 -4.14
CA LEU A 168 -7.68 -26.29 -3.79
C LEU A 168 -6.68 -25.15 -4.02
N PHE A 169 -6.97 -24.27 -4.97
CA PHE A 169 -6.25 -23.02 -5.21
C PHE A 169 -7.05 -21.85 -4.65
N HIS A 170 -6.44 -21.05 -3.78
CA HIS A 170 -7.05 -19.83 -3.23
C HIS A 170 -6.39 -18.59 -3.86
N ALA A 171 -7.17 -17.77 -4.59
CA ALA A 171 -6.61 -16.60 -5.28
C ALA A 171 -6.15 -15.47 -4.36
N ASP A 172 -6.46 -15.54 -3.05
CA ASP A 172 -6.14 -14.56 -2.02
C ASP A 172 -5.71 -15.28 -0.72
N MET A 173 -4.72 -16.17 -0.82
CA MET A 173 -4.24 -16.98 0.30
C MET A 173 -3.32 -16.15 1.20
N HIS A 174 -3.86 -15.53 2.24
CA HIS A 174 -3.11 -14.78 3.24
C HIS A 174 -3.42 -15.29 4.66
N ALA A 175 -2.52 -15.03 5.60
CA ALA A 175 -2.61 -15.56 6.96
C ALA A 175 -3.91 -15.19 7.71
N GLY A 176 -4.52 -14.04 7.40
CA GLY A 176 -5.82 -13.67 7.93
C GLY A 176 -7.00 -14.51 7.43
N ASN A 177 -6.79 -15.39 6.43
CA ASN A 177 -7.79 -16.36 6.00
C ASN A 177 -7.62 -17.74 6.63
N PHE A 178 -6.69 -17.88 7.58
CA PHE A 178 -6.53 -19.06 8.42
C PHE A 178 -6.96 -18.71 9.84
N LEU A 179 -7.88 -19.49 10.42
CA LEU A 179 -8.31 -19.36 11.79
C LEU A 179 -7.70 -20.47 12.63
N ILE A 180 -7.24 -20.10 13.82
CA ILE A 180 -6.83 -21.02 14.90
C ILE A 180 -8.09 -21.25 15.73
N GLY A 181 -8.56 -22.50 15.88
CA GLY A 181 -9.68 -22.85 16.75
C GLY A 181 -9.30 -22.92 18.23
N LYS A 182 -10.30 -23.06 19.10
CA LYS A 182 -10.13 -23.23 20.55
C LYS A 182 -9.27 -24.48 20.83
N GLY A 183 -8.19 -24.32 21.60
CA GLY A 183 -7.25 -25.40 21.91
C GLY A 183 -6.02 -25.51 21.04
N GLY A 184 -5.95 -24.80 19.90
CA GLY A 184 -4.73 -24.70 19.06
C GLY A 184 -4.22 -26.00 18.40
N GLU A 185 -4.67 -27.16 18.87
CA GLU A 185 -4.15 -28.48 18.50
C GLU A 185 -4.85 -29.12 17.31
N GLU A 186 -6.09 -28.74 17.04
CA GLU A 186 -6.93 -29.38 16.04
C GLU A 186 -6.65 -29.00 14.59
N GLY A 187 -5.78 -28.03 14.34
CA GLY A 187 -5.44 -27.55 13.00
C GLY A 187 -6.13 -26.23 12.63
N LEU A 188 -5.78 -25.75 11.45
CA LEU A 188 -6.24 -24.45 10.95
C LEU A 188 -7.45 -24.60 10.05
N TYR A 189 -8.42 -23.67 10.21
CA TYR A 189 -9.58 -23.56 9.34
C TYR A 189 -9.32 -22.52 8.26
N LEU A 190 -9.56 -22.88 6.99
CA LEU A 190 -9.48 -21.93 5.87
C LEU A 190 -10.83 -21.26 5.65
N ILE A 191 -10.86 -19.94 5.54
CA ILE A 191 -12.08 -19.15 5.33
C ILE A 191 -12.01 -18.30 4.05
N ASP A 192 -13.15 -17.65 3.70
CA ASP A 192 -13.31 -16.71 2.58
C ASP A 192 -13.14 -17.35 1.19
N LEU A 193 -13.75 -18.51 1.00
CA LEU A 193 -13.57 -19.37 -0.18
C LEU A 193 -14.21 -18.84 -1.47
N HIS A 194 -14.88 -17.69 -1.49
CA HIS A 194 -15.47 -17.11 -2.70
C HIS A 194 -14.46 -16.84 -3.82
N ARG A 195 -13.15 -16.80 -3.49
CA ARG A 195 -12.01 -16.67 -4.43
C ARG A 195 -11.24 -17.97 -4.63
N ALA A 196 -11.67 -19.05 -4.00
CA ALA A 196 -11.05 -20.35 -4.16
C ALA A 196 -11.64 -21.14 -5.35
N ARG A 197 -10.93 -22.13 -5.81
CA ARG A 197 -11.33 -23.05 -6.87
C ARG A 197 -10.70 -24.43 -6.66
N ILE A 198 -11.48 -25.47 -6.81
CA ILE A 198 -10.99 -26.85 -6.81
C ILE A 198 -10.64 -27.26 -8.23
N ARG A 199 -9.53 -27.96 -8.39
CA ARG A 199 -8.98 -28.48 -9.64
C ARG A 199 -8.55 -29.94 -9.46
N LYS A 200 -8.43 -30.68 -10.54
CA LYS A 200 -7.92 -32.07 -10.53
C LYS A 200 -6.48 -32.14 -9.98
N GLY A 201 -5.71 -31.06 -10.12
CA GLY A 201 -4.38 -30.89 -9.54
C GLY A 201 -3.89 -29.45 -9.64
N LEU A 202 -2.92 -29.09 -8.82
CA LEU A 202 -2.31 -27.75 -8.84
C LEU A 202 -0.92 -27.80 -9.46
N SER A 203 -0.72 -26.96 -10.50
CA SER A 203 0.61 -26.72 -11.04
C SER A 203 1.53 -26.10 -9.99
N GLN A 204 2.84 -26.38 -10.07
CA GLN A 204 3.85 -25.80 -9.19
C GLN A 204 3.76 -24.25 -9.13
N ARG A 205 3.50 -23.59 -10.26
CA ARG A 205 3.32 -22.13 -10.33
C ARG A 205 2.19 -21.64 -9.42
N ARG A 206 1.06 -22.34 -9.34
CA ARG A 206 -0.08 -21.99 -8.47
C ARG A 206 0.24 -22.25 -7.00
N ARG A 207 0.89 -23.37 -6.70
CA ARG A 207 1.34 -23.69 -5.33
C ARG A 207 2.28 -22.60 -4.81
N LEU A 208 3.32 -22.24 -5.58
CA LEU A 208 4.26 -21.18 -5.20
C LEU A 208 3.59 -19.80 -5.10
N TRP A 209 2.58 -19.52 -5.92
CA TRP A 209 1.82 -18.28 -5.82
C TRP A 209 1.07 -18.18 -4.49
N ASN A 210 0.40 -19.26 -4.04
CA ASN A 210 -0.28 -19.28 -2.75
C ASN A 210 0.70 -19.13 -1.58
N ILE A 211 1.81 -19.87 -1.60
CA ILE A 211 2.87 -19.73 -0.57
C ILE A 211 3.42 -18.30 -0.55
N ALA A 212 3.66 -17.70 -1.71
CA ALA A 212 4.14 -16.32 -1.80
C ALA A 212 3.12 -15.29 -1.26
N GLN A 213 1.82 -15.50 -1.43
CA GLN A 213 0.79 -14.66 -0.82
C GLN A 213 0.79 -14.80 0.72
N LEU A 214 0.93 -16.02 1.22
CA LEU A 214 1.01 -16.30 2.65
C LEU A 214 2.26 -15.63 3.24
N PHE A 215 3.44 -15.84 2.67
CA PHE A 215 4.70 -15.22 3.13
C PHE A 215 4.65 -13.70 3.06
N TYR A 216 4.06 -13.12 2.00
CA TYR A 216 3.86 -11.68 1.93
C TYR A 216 2.96 -11.17 3.08
N SER A 217 1.94 -11.91 3.48
CA SER A 217 1.06 -11.52 4.58
C SER A 217 1.70 -11.64 5.96
N LEU A 218 2.76 -12.41 6.07
CA LEU A 218 3.56 -12.66 7.27
C LEU A 218 4.98 -12.04 7.21
N ASP A 219 5.27 -11.21 6.19
CA ASP A 219 6.61 -10.65 5.90
C ASP A 219 7.27 -9.96 7.11
N SER A 220 6.48 -9.30 7.97
CA SER A 220 6.97 -8.65 9.19
C SER A 220 7.16 -9.60 10.38
N PHE A 221 6.76 -10.86 10.26
CA PHE A 221 6.74 -11.85 11.33
C PHE A 221 7.69 -13.02 11.09
N LEU A 222 7.99 -13.35 9.82
CA LEU A 222 8.81 -14.50 9.45
C LEU A 222 10.27 -14.13 9.28
N GLU A 223 11.14 -14.91 9.92
CA GLU A 223 12.58 -14.93 9.66
C GLU A 223 12.96 -15.96 8.59
N GLN A 224 14.25 -15.97 8.23
CA GLN A 224 14.79 -16.91 7.25
C GLN A 224 14.61 -18.38 7.70
N GLY A 225 14.85 -18.69 8.98
CA GLY A 225 14.68 -20.02 9.55
C GLY A 225 13.23 -20.50 9.53
N ASP A 226 12.28 -19.62 9.77
CA ASP A 226 10.84 -19.93 9.77
C ASP A 226 10.34 -20.43 8.42
N LYS A 227 10.89 -19.87 7.35
CA LYS A 227 10.56 -20.31 5.97
C LYS A 227 11.04 -21.72 5.72
N GLY A 228 12.19 -22.12 6.31
CA GLY A 228 12.70 -23.50 6.29
C GLY A 228 11.73 -24.46 6.97
N ILE A 229 11.30 -24.13 8.20
CA ILE A 229 10.34 -24.91 9.00
C ILE A 229 9.01 -25.10 8.22
N PHE A 230 8.51 -24.05 7.59
CA PHE A 230 7.32 -24.14 6.75
C PHE A 230 7.49 -25.12 5.58
N PHE A 231 8.61 -25.04 4.85
CA PHE A 231 8.84 -25.90 3.68
C PHE A 231 9.07 -27.37 4.06
N GLU A 232 9.71 -27.62 5.20
CA GLU A 232 9.86 -28.98 5.74
C GLU A 232 8.49 -29.61 6.00
N ALA A 233 7.60 -28.92 6.72
CA ALA A 233 6.23 -29.35 6.96
C ALA A 233 5.41 -29.45 5.67
N TYR A 234 5.65 -28.57 4.70
CA TYR A 234 5.02 -28.64 3.40
C TYR A 234 5.45 -29.89 2.57
N GLY A 235 6.34 -30.74 3.09
CA GLY A 235 6.81 -31.97 2.46
C GLY A 235 7.98 -31.79 1.48
N ARG A 236 8.77 -30.76 1.68
CA ARG A 236 10.02 -30.53 0.95
C ARG A 236 11.20 -30.71 1.90
N LYS A 237 11.71 -31.95 2.02
CA LYS A 237 12.82 -32.33 2.91
C LYS A 237 14.11 -31.54 2.61
N GLU A 238 14.34 -31.17 1.36
CA GLU A 238 15.40 -30.26 0.97
C GLU A 238 14.76 -29.01 0.35
N THR A 239 14.81 -27.90 1.07
CA THR A 239 14.42 -26.61 0.50
C THR A 239 15.53 -26.18 -0.45
N ALA A 240 15.43 -26.59 -1.72
CA ALA A 240 16.37 -26.11 -2.72
C ALA A 240 16.39 -24.56 -2.65
N PRO A 241 17.56 -23.92 -2.45
CA PRO A 241 17.68 -22.46 -2.37
C PRO A 241 16.96 -21.74 -3.53
N SER A 242 16.93 -22.39 -4.69
CA SER A 242 16.19 -21.92 -5.87
C SER A 242 14.68 -21.82 -5.67
N LEU A 243 14.06 -22.71 -4.88
CA LEU A 243 12.63 -22.69 -4.60
C LEU A 243 12.26 -21.54 -3.68
N LEU A 244 13.02 -21.32 -2.61
CA LEU A 244 12.85 -20.21 -1.69
C LEU A 244 13.00 -18.88 -2.43
N MET A 245 14.07 -18.72 -3.23
CA MET A 245 14.25 -17.52 -4.06
C MET A 245 13.09 -17.27 -5.03
N ARG A 246 12.48 -18.33 -5.60
CA ARG A 246 11.31 -18.19 -6.47
C ARG A 246 10.09 -17.67 -5.71
N VAL A 247 9.84 -18.19 -4.51
CA VAL A 247 8.73 -17.72 -3.65
C VAL A 247 8.96 -16.28 -3.22
N GLU A 248 10.18 -15.92 -2.81
CA GLU A 248 10.53 -14.56 -2.42
C GLU A 248 10.36 -13.55 -3.57
N ARG A 249 10.81 -13.90 -4.78
CA ARG A 249 10.57 -13.07 -5.98
C ARG A 249 9.07 -12.89 -6.25
N LEU A 250 8.25 -13.91 -6.02
CA LEU A 250 6.79 -13.80 -6.17
C LEU A 250 6.19 -12.94 -5.06
N ALA A 251 6.60 -13.11 -3.80
CA ALA A 251 6.17 -12.29 -2.67
C ALA A 251 6.51 -10.80 -2.88
N CYS A 252 7.73 -10.48 -3.30
CA CYS A 252 8.13 -9.13 -3.70
C CYS A 252 7.26 -8.58 -4.85
N ARG A 253 6.92 -9.40 -5.83
CA ARG A 253 6.03 -9.01 -6.93
C ARG A 253 4.61 -8.70 -6.45
N ILE A 254 4.08 -9.49 -5.50
CA ILE A 254 2.80 -9.27 -4.85
C ILE A 254 2.84 -7.98 -4.04
N LYS A 255 3.87 -7.76 -3.22
CA LYS A 255 4.08 -6.55 -2.41
C LYS A 255 4.06 -5.28 -3.28
N ARG A 256 4.81 -5.28 -4.37
CA ARG A 256 4.84 -4.17 -5.34
C ARG A 256 3.49 -3.90 -6.00
N ARG A 257 2.75 -4.96 -6.38
CA ARG A 257 1.40 -4.83 -6.95
C ARG A 257 0.42 -4.24 -5.94
N HIS A 258 0.46 -4.71 -4.69
CA HIS A 258 -0.38 -4.19 -3.60
C HIS A 258 -0.06 -2.73 -3.30
N GLN A 259 1.21 -2.36 -3.24
CA GLN A 259 1.63 -0.96 -3.06
C GLN A 259 1.06 -0.06 -4.16
N ARG A 260 1.22 -0.43 -5.44
CA ARG A 260 0.63 0.33 -6.55
C ARG A 260 -0.89 0.46 -6.45
N SER A 261 -1.58 -0.59 -5.99
CA SER A 261 -3.02 -0.57 -5.80
C SER A 261 -3.45 0.31 -4.62
N ARG A 262 -2.71 0.24 -3.50
CA ARG A 262 -2.93 1.07 -2.31
C ARG A 262 -2.68 2.55 -2.58
N ALA A 263 -1.58 2.87 -3.25
CA ALA A 263 -1.23 4.24 -3.62
C ALA A 263 -2.36 4.94 -4.41
N LYS A 264 -3.07 4.21 -5.28
CA LYS A 264 -4.20 4.72 -6.06
C LYS A 264 -5.50 4.90 -5.27
N ARG A 265 -5.54 4.58 -3.96
CA ARG A 265 -6.74 4.79 -3.13
C ARG A 265 -7.08 6.26 -2.96
N CYS A 266 -6.09 7.15 -2.99
CA CYS A 266 -6.29 8.60 -2.97
C CYS A 266 -7.07 9.16 -4.19
N LEU A 267 -7.31 8.33 -5.22
CA LEU A 267 -8.13 8.65 -6.38
C LEU A 267 -9.56 8.08 -6.29
N LYS A 268 -9.96 7.55 -5.13
CA LYS A 268 -11.27 6.90 -4.93
C LYS A 268 -11.94 7.46 -3.69
N GLU A 269 -13.27 7.41 -3.68
CA GLU A 269 -14.04 7.69 -2.48
C GLU A 269 -13.66 6.75 -1.33
N SER A 270 -13.41 7.33 -0.16
CA SER A 270 -13.09 6.62 1.07
C SER A 270 -13.41 7.48 2.29
N THR A 271 -13.10 7.01 3.49
CA THR A 271 -13.18 7.80 4.73
C THR A 271 -12.20 8.97 4.75
N VAL A 272 -11.08 8.88 4.02
CA VAL A 272 -10.02 9.91 3.99
C VAL A 272 -10.10 10.80 2.76
N PHE A 273 -10.51 10.26 1.62
CA PHE A 273 -10.47 10.95 0.33
C PHE A 273 -11.85 11.09 -0.28
N THR A 274 -12.05 12.19 -1.01
CA THR A 274 -13.25 12.43 -1.82
C THR A 274 -12.87 12.96 -3.19
N SER A 275 -13.76 12.76 -4.17
CA SER A 275 -13.58 13.29 -5.51
C SER A 275 -14.90 13.85 -6.05
N HIS A 276 -14.84 15.00 -6.71
CA HIS A 276 -15.99 15.65 -7.31
C HIS A 276 -15.60 16.46 -8.54
N ARG A 277 -16.59 16.97 -9.25
CA ARG A 277 -16.41 17.94 -10.34
C ARG A 277 -16.95 19.29 -9.90
N CYS A 278 -16.20 20.35 -10.16
CA CYS A 278 -16.55 21.72 -9.83
C CYS A 278 -15.98 22.66 -10.91
N ASN A 279 -16.81 23.52 -11.50
CA ASN A 279 -16.40 24.56 -12.47
C ASN A 279 -15.50 24.05 -13.61
N GLY A 280 -15.81 22.86 -14.16
CA GLY A 280 -15.00 22.22 -15.22
C GLY A 280 -13.73 21.53 -14.73
N TYR A 281 -13.45 21.57 -13.44
CA TYR A 281 -12.34 20.87 -12.81
C TYR A 281 -12.78 19.53 -12.23
N ARG A 282 -11.87 18.56 -12.28
CA ARG A 282 -11.95 17.32 -11.52
C ARG A 282 -11.04 17.44 -10.32
N VAL A 283 -11.62 17.35 -9.13
CA VAL A 283 -10.96 17.55 -7.84
C VAL A 283 -10.83 16.22 -7.12
N PHE A 284 -9.63 15.91 -6.63
CA PHE A 284 -9.35 14.84 -5.69
C PHE A 284 -8.71 15.47 -4.46
N ARG A 285 -9.33 15.31 -3.29
CA ARG A 285 -8.85 15.94 -2.06
C ARG A 285 -9.02 15.06 -0.85
N ARG A 286 -8.35 15.41 0.21
CA ARG A 286 -8.64 14.88 1.53
C ARG A 286 -9.98 15.45 2.00
N ARG A 287 -10.73 14.68 2.81
CA ARG A 287 -12.06 15.12 3.28
C ARG A 287 -12.00 16.30 4.23
N ASP A 288 -10.92 16.42 4.99
CA ASP A 288 -10.64 17.50 5.94
C ASP A 288 -10.18 18.81 5.28
N VAL A 289 -10.08 18.87 3.95
CA VAL A 289 -9.82 20.09 3.17
C VAL A 289 -11.10 20.49 2.44
N SER A 290 -11.57 21.72 2.63
CA SER A 290 -12.80 22.24 2.00
C SER A 290 -12.63 22.40 0.48
N ALA A 291 -13.70 22.22 -0.27
CA ALA A 291 -13.67 22.42 -1.72
C ALA A 291 -13.60 23.90 -2.09
N GLY A 292 -14.28 24.78 -1.33
CA GLY A 292 -14.23 26.23 -1.49
C GLY A 292 -12.82 26.75 -1.31
N SER A 293 -12.20 26.45 -0.16
CA SER A 293 -10.82 26.86 0.14
C SER A 293 -9.81 26.43 -0.92
N LEU A 294 -9.99 25.24 -1.55
CA LEU A 294 -9.14 24.82 -2.65
C LEU A 294 -9.24 25.71 -3.89
N MET A 295 -10.45 26.13 -4.25
CA MET A 295 -10.65 27.00 -5.42
C MET A 295 -10.13 28.40 -5.15
N GLU A 296 -10.28 28.90 -3.92
CA GLU A 296 -9.69 30.18 -3.46
C GLU A 296 -8.16 30.13 -3.53
N MET A 297 -7.51 29.07 -3.03
CA MET A 297 -6.06 28.90 -3.14
C MET A 297 -5.58 28.84 -4.59
N ILE A 298 -6.32 28.19 -5.49
CA ILE A 298 -5.99 28.17 -6.92
C ILE A 298 -6.19 29.56 -7.55
N GLY A 299 -7.22 30.31 -7.14
CA GLY A 299 -7.44 31.70 -7.52
C GLY A 299 -6.26 32.59 -7.10
N ALA A 300 -5.88 32.55 -5.83
CA ALA A 300 -4.75 33.30 -5.30
C ALA A 300 -3.41 32.92 -5.99
N HIS A 301 -3.20 31.62 -6.28
CA HIS A 301 -2.04 31.20 -7.08
C HIS A 301 -2.02 31.88 -8.46
N ARG A 302 -3.16 31.96 -9.15
CA ARG A 302 -3.25 32.60 -10.47
C ARG A 302 -2.99 34.09 -10.40
N GLU A 303 -3.54 34.74 -9.38
CA GLU A 303 -3.32 36.16 -9.15
C GLU A 303 -1.82 36.45 -8.93
N ILE A 304 -1.11 35.63 -8.15
CA ILE A 304 0.34 35.73 -8.00
C ILE A 304 1.06 35.54 -9.34
N VAL A 305 0.64 34.58 -10.15
CA VAL A 305 1.23 34.30 -11.46
C VAL A 305 1.08 35.47 -12.43
N GLU A 306 -0.05 36.15 -12.40
CA GLU A 306 -0.40 37.25 -13.31
C GLU A 306 0.15 38.60 -12.82
N ASN A 307 -0.02 38.90 -11.54
CA ASN A 307 0.19 40.23 -10.98
C ASN A 307 1.46 40.37 -10.12
N SER A 308 2.02 39.25 -9.63
CA SER A 308 3.15 39.27 -8.70
C SER A 308 4.14 38.13 -8.96
N PRO A 309 4.68 38.02 -10.18
CA PRO A 309 5.52 36.88 -10.56
C PRO A 309 6.83 36.77 -9.76
N TRP A 310 7.27 37.83 -9.10
CA TRP A 310 8.42 37.84 -8.19
C TRP A 310 8.21 37.05 -6.88
N LEU A 311 6.95 36.77 -6.51
CA LEU A 311 6.60 35.94 -5.37
C LEU A 311 6.60 34.42 -5.70
N LEU A 312 6.86 34.07 -6.94
CA LEU A 312 6.90 32.68 -7.37
C LEU A 312 8.21 31.99 -6.91
N LEU A 313 8.08 30.86 -6.26
CA LEU A 313 9.23 30.01 -5.93
C LEU A 313 9.86 29.37 -7.16
N LYS A 314 9.04 29.12 -8.19
CA LYS A 314 9.49 28.58 -9.48
C LYS A 314 8.59 29.10 -10.58
N ASN A 315 9.18 29.63 -11.66
CA ASN A 315 8.45 29.99 -12.87
C ASN A 315 9.17 29.39 -14.09
N SER A 316 8.58 28.36 -14.67
CA SER A 316 9.09 27.74 -15.89
C SER A 316 7.94 27.47 -16.86
N PRO A 317 8.22 27.27 -18.17
CA PRO A 317 7.18 26.97 -19.16
C PRO A 317 6.33 25.74 -18.81
N LYS A 318 6.86 24.80 -18.03
CA LYS A 318 6.20 23.53 -17.68
C LYS A 318 5.63 23.51 -16.28
N THR A 319 6.13 24.35 -15.36
CA THR A 319 5.79 24.26 -13.93
C THR A 319 5.91 25.62 -13.27
N VAL A 320 4.89 25.99 -12.52
CA VAL A 320 4.88 27.20 -11.68
C VAL A 320 4.58 26.79 -10.25
N VAL A 321 5.28 27.39 -9.29
CA VAL A 321 5.12 27.09 -7.85
C VAL A 321 4.99 28.38 -7.07
N SER A 322 3.95 28.50 -6.27
CA SER A 322 3.77 29.61 -5.32
C SER A 322 3.41 29.10 -3.94
N MET A 323 3.60 29.98 -2.96
CA MET A 323 3.06 29.83 -1.60
C MET A 323 1.82 30.70 -1.49
N VAL A 324 0.70 30.13 -1.10
CA VAL A 324 -0.55 30.86 -0.85
C VAL A 324 -0.99 30.68 0.60
N GLU A 325 -1.63 31.66 1.17
CA GLU A 325 -2.21 31.58 2.51
C GLU A 325 -3.48 30.73 2.48
N MET A 326 -3.74 30.00 3.55
CA MET A 326 -4.98 29.26 3.69
C MET A 326 -6.13 30.24 4.02
N PRO A 327 -7.31 30.12 3.36
CA PRO A 327 -8.48 30.92 3.69
C PRO A 327 -8.91 30.74 5.16
N HIS A 328 -9.63 31.71 5.69
CA HIS A 328 -10.28 31.67 7.01
C HIS A 328 -9.35 31.71 8.24
N GLY A 329 -8.35 32.61 8.24
CA GLY A 329 -7.61 32.98 9.46
C GLY A 329 -6.61 31.95 9.95
N SER A 330 -6.32 30.92 9.20
CA SER A 330 -5.23 30.01 9.47
C SER A 330 -3.90 30.66 9.06
N THR A 331 -2.93 30.75 9.98
CA THR A 331 -1.56 31.19 9.68
C THR A 331 -0.79 30.20 8.81
N SER A 332 -1.39 29.07 8.45
CA SER A 332 -0.75 28.05 7.64
C SER A 332 -0.77 28.40 6.16
N ARG A 333 0.36 28.16 5.49
CA ARG A 333 0.54 28.34 4.06
C ARG A 333 0.43 27.02 3.32
N THR A 334 0.02 27.12 2.05
CA THR A 334 -0.08 25.97 1.13
C THR A 334 0.87 26.18 -0.05
N CYS A 335 1.64 25.17 -0.38
CA CYS A 335 2.41 25.14 -1.60
C CYS A 335 1.52 24.67 -2.76
N VAL A 336 1.34 25.51 -3.77
CA VAL A 336 0.58 25.20 -4.99
C VAL A 336 1.55 25.02 -6.14
N LYS A 337 1.57 23.81 -6.72
CA LYS A 337 2.36 23.49 -7.90
C LYS A 337 1.47 23.26 -9.11
N GLN A 338 1.51 24.20 -10.07
CA GLN A 338 0.80 24.12 -11.33
C GLN A 338 1.68 23.44 -12.39
N TYR A 339 1.12 22.48 -13.10
CA TYR A 339 1.73 21.86 -14.29
C TYR A 339 1.00 22.33 -15.54
N ARG A 340 1.73 23.00 -16.43
CA ARG A 340 1.25 23.55 -17.69
C ARG A 340 1.48 22.57 -18.84
N CYS A 341 0.53 22.40 -19.71
CA CYS A 341 0.68 21.64 -20.96
C CYS A 341 1.03 22.61 -22.10
N ALA A 342 2.30 22.97 -22.19
CA ALA A 342 2.77 24.02 -23.11
C ALA A 342 2.77 23.64 -24.60
N THR A 343 2.71 22.34 -24.95
CA THR A 343 2.84 21.89 -26.35
C THR A 343 1.65 21.02 -26.78
N ALA A 344 1.27 21.08 -28.08
CA ALA A 344 0.23 20.21 -28.66
C ALA A 344 0.53 18.72 -28.44
N TRP A 345 1.79 18.31 -28.60
CA TRP A 345 2.27 16.96 -28.29
C TRP A 345 2.13 16.59 -26.81
N GLY A 346 2.33 17.55 -25.91
CA GLY A 346 2.12 17.38 -24.47
C GLY A 346 0.66 17.09 -24.14
N LYS A 347 -0.27 17.77 -24.82
CA LYS A 347 -1.71 17.55 -24.68
C LYS A 347 -2.13 16.15 -25.14
N ILE A 348 -1.62 15.68 -26.30
CA ILE A 348 -1.90 14.35 -26.84
C ILE A 348 -1.31 13.26 -25.92
N LYS A 349 -0.04 13.40 -25.49
CA LYS A 349 0.56 12.47 -24.51
C LYS A 349 -0.19 12.43 -23.17
N GLY A 350 -0.77 13.54 -22.75
CA GLY A 350 -1.59 13.65 -21.53
C GLY A 350 -2.86 12.81 -21.58
N CYS A 351 -3.41 12.49 -22.76
CA CYS A 351 -4.56 11.59 -22.92
C CYS A 351 -4.24 10.14 -22.57
N PHE A 352 -3.03 9.70 -22.86
CA PHE A 352 -2.59 8.30 -22.69
C PHE A 352 -1.73 8.08 -21.44
N ARG A 353 -1.25 9.13 -20.79
CA ARG A 353 -0.43 9.06 -19.58
C ARG A 353 -1.10 9.79 -18.42
N ASN A 354 -0.79 9.37 -17.19
CA ASN A 354 -1.18 10.15 -16.03
C ASN A 354 -0.52 11.54 -16.10
N SER A 355 -1.30 12.59 -15.75
CA SER A 355 -0.73 13.92 -15.59
C SER A 355 0.38 13.92 -14.53
N LYS A 356 1.31 14.87 -14.64
CA LYS A 356 2.37 15.06 -13.65
C LYS A 356 1.78 15.36 -12.25
N GLY A 357 0.75 16.21 -12.18
CA GLY A 357 0.03 16.49 -10.94
C GLY A 357 -0.59 15.25 -10.30
N LYS A 358 -1.20 14.37 -11.11
CA LYS A 358 -1.74 13.09 -10.63
C LYS A 358 -0.65 12.17 -10.12
N THR A 359 0.48 12.11 -10.82
CA THR A 359 1.64 11.30 -10.38
C THR A 359 2.16 11.82 -9.05
N SER A 360 2.35 13.14 -8.91
CA SER A 360 2.79 13.77 -7.66
C SER A 360 1.80 13.53 -6.52
N TRP A 361 0.50 13.67 -6.77
CA TRP A 361 -0.54 13.38 -5.78
C TRP A 361 -0.49 11.95 -5.24
N VAL A 362 -0.39 10.97 -6.15
CA VAL A 362 -0.33 9.55 -5.79
C VAL A 362 0.98 9.22 -5.06
N ALA A 363 2.11 9.79 -5.51
CA ALA A 363 3.41 9.60 -4.89
C ALA A 363 3.45 10.22 -3.48
N ALA A 364 3.01 11.48 -3.35
CA ALA A 364 2.98 12.19 -2.06
C ALA A 364 2.14 11.46 -1.01
N ASN A 365 0.93 11.02 -1.39
CA ASN A 365 0.07 10.26 -0.47
C ASN A 365 0.69 8.92 -0.05
N GLU A 366 1.42 8.25 -0.94
CA GLU A 366 2.08 7.00 -0.59
C GLU A 366 3.30 7.22 0.31
N LEU A 367 4.12 8.23 0.04
CA LEU A 367 5.26 8.62 0.88
C LEU A 367 4.79 9.05 2.29
N PHE A 368 3.76 9.89 2.36
CA PHE A 368 3.18 10.35 3.63
C PHE A 368 2.59 9.17 4.43
N ARG A 369 1.85 8.28 3.78
CA ARG A 369 1.26 7.09 4.41
C ARG A 369 2.31 6.13 4.99
N GLN A 370 3.48 6.05 4.38
CA GLN A 370 4.59 5.21 4.84
C GLN A 370 5.51 5.92 5.86
N GLY A 371 5.23 7.17 6.22
CA GLY A 371 6.09 7.96 7.10
C GLY A 371 7.47 8.28 6.50
N ILE A 372 7.60 8.24 5.16
CA ILE A 372 8.84 8.54 4.45
C ILE A 372 8.98 10.03 4.16
N SER A 373 7.85 10.75 3.99
CA SER A 373 7.80 12.20 3.82
C SER A 373 6.82 12.78 4.81
N ALA A 374 7.19 13.86 5.47
CA ALA A 374 6.39 14.52 6.50
C ALA A 374 5.40 15.53 5.92
N LEU A 375 5.63 16.06 4.69
CA LEU A 375 4.73 17.02 4.06
C LEU A 375 3.43 16.36 3.63
N ARG A 376 2.33 16.91 4.14
CA ARG A 376 0.99 16.38 3.92
C ARG A 376 0.43 16.85 2.57
N PRO A 377 0.04 15.93 1.67
CA PRO A 377 -0.66 16.28 0.45
C PRO A 377 -2.12 16.67 0.75
N LEU A 378 -2.61 17.77 0.17
CA LEU A 378 -3.96 18.32 0.40
C LEU A 378 -4.93 17.97 -0.71
N ALA A 379 -4.56 18.27 -1.96
CA ALA A 379 -5.41 18.05 -3.12
C ALA A 379 -4.64 17.89 -4.44
N TYR A 380 -5.33 17.31 -5.40
CA TYR A 380 -4.99 17.30 -6.81
C TYR A 380 -6.20 17.76 -7.63
N VAL A 381 -5.99 18.73 -8.52
CA VAL A 381 -7.02 19.31 -9.35
C VAL A 381 -6.57 19.27 -10.81
N GLU A 382 -7.44 18.84 -11.71
CA GLU A 382 -7.16 18.81 -13.16
C GLU A 382 -8.31 19.39 -13.97
N ARG A 383 -7.99 20.09 -15.04
CA ARG A 383 -8.95 20.54 -16.06
C ARG A 383 -8.61 19.90 -17.39
N ALA A 384 -9.59 19.26 -17.99
CA ALA A 384 -9.51 18.71 -19.32
C ALA A 384 -10.60 19.33 -20.22
N ARG A 385 -10.25 19.62 -21.48
CA ARG A 385 -11.18 20.09 -22.51
C ARG A 385 -11.12 19.12 -23.68
N PHE A 386 -12.27 18.61 -24.11
CA PHE A 386 -12.35 17.59 -25.16
C PHE A 386 -11.48 16.35 -24.92
N GLY A 387 -11.33 15.93 -23.67
CA GLY A 387 -10.48 14.80 -23.27
C GLY A 387 -8.96 15.13 -23.15
N PHE A 388 -8.54 16.33 -23.57
CA PHE A 388 -7.15 16.77 -23.48
C PHE A 388 -6.89 17.52 -22.18
N LEU A 389 -5.83 17.14 -21.46
CA LEU A 389 -5.41 17.83 -20.24
C LEU A 389 -4.94 19.25 -20.59
N VAL A 390 -5.54 20.25 -19.98
CA VAL A 390 -5.17 21.67 -20.13
C VAL A 390 -4.17 22.07 -19.06
N GLU A 391 -4.50 21.80 -17.80
CA GLU A 391 -3.67 22.14 -16.65
C GLU A 391 -3.96 21.19 -15.48
N SER A 392 -3.02 21.08 -14.57
CA SER A 392 -3.23 20.37 -13.32
C SER A 392 -2.47 21.02 -12.18
N PHE A 393 -3.07 20.97 -10.98
CA PHE A 393 -2.51 21.52 -9.75
C PHE A 393 -2.30 20.40 -8.74
N PHE A 394 -1.19 20.47 -8.04
CA PHE A 394 -0.91 19.67 -6.86
C PHE A 394 -0.71 20.61 -5.69
N LEU A 395 -1.49 20.42 -4.62
CA LEU A 395 -1.47 21.22 -3.42
C LEU A 395 -0.97 20.38 -2.24
N MET A 396 -0.06 20.95 -1.44
CA MET A 396 0.47 20.32 -0.23
C MET A 396 0.70 21.37 0.85
N GLU A 397 0.83 20.94 2.10
CA GLU A 397 1.21 21.81 3.20
C GLU A 397 2.52 22.54 2.90
N SER A 398 2.64 23.73 3.47
CA SER A 398 3.83 24.57 3.29
C SER A 398 5.09 23.89 3.84
N PRO A 399 6.19 23.87 3.10
CA PRO A 399 7.49 23.50 3.61
C PRO A 399 8.24 24.66 4.30
N ALA A 400 7.56 25.67 4.82
CA ALA A 400 8.18 26.91 5.31
C ALA A 400 9.29 26.69 6.34
N ASP A 401 9.15 25.67 7.21
CA ASP A 401 10.13 25.32 8.24
C ASP A 401 11.24 24.39 7.74
N TYR A 402 11.21 24.04 6.46
CA TYR A 402 12.20 23.17 5.84
C TYR A 402 13.19 23.98 5.00
N LEU A 403 14.42 23.49 4.97
CA LEU A 403 15.42 23.94 4.01
C LEU A 403 15.71 22.84 2.98
N GLU A 404 16.07 23.22 1.78
CA GLU A 404 16.68 22.29 0.81
C GLU A 404 17.93 21.67 1.46
N MET A 405 18.16 20.39 1.20
CA MET A 405 19.20 19.62 1.89
C MET A 405 20.60 20.24 1.77
N ASP A 406 20.97 20.75 0.60
CA ASP A 406 22.24 21.42 0.36
C ASP A 406 22.36 22.69 1.22
N ARG A 407 21.33 23.53 1.24
CA ARG A 407 21.26 24.74 2.09
C ARG A 407 21.28 24.42 3.58
N TYR A 408 20.57 23.35 3.99
CA TYR A 408 20.61 22.88 5.38
C TYR A 408 22.03 22.45 5.78
N LEU A 409 22.70 21.68 4.92
CA LEU A 409 24.06 21.22 5.15
C LEU A 409 25.04 22.39 5.28
N ILE A 410 24.95 23.39 4.41
CA ILE A 410 25.79 24.60 4.45
C ILE A 410 25.54 25.33 5.76
N LYS A 411 24.29 25.68 6.07
CA LYS A 411 23.91 26.42 7.28
C LYS A 411 24.38 25.75 8.57
N SER A 412 24.26 24.40 8.62
CA SER A 412 24.48 23.66 9.87
C SER A 412 25.89 23.14 10.05
N PHE A 413 26.68 22.97 8.97
CA PHE A 413 27.93 22.22 9.05
C PHE A 413 29.12 22.84 8.27
N ALA A 414 28.92 23.92 7.49
CA ALA A 414 30.02 24.53 6.74
C ALA A 414 31.06 25.24 7.63
N HIS A 415 30.63 25.81 8.75
CA HIS A 415 31.44 26.70 9.56
C HIS A 415 31.78 26.14 10.96
N GLY A 416 31.79 24.84 11.18
CA GLY A 416 32.04 24.30 12.52
C GLY A 416 32.88 23.03 12.54
N ALA A 417 34.00 23.11 13.29
CA ALA A 417 34.87 21.96 13.59
C ALA A 417 34.81 21.55 15.08
N SER A 418 33.83 22.03 15.87
CA SER A 418 33.71 21.60 17.28
C SER A 418 33.28 20.11 17.34
N GLY A 419 33.66 19.43 18.44
CA GLY A 419 33.32 18.03 18.67
C GLY A 419 31.80 17.78 18.57
N ASP A 420 30.99 18.67 19.15
CA ASP A 420 29.52 18.56 19.12
C ASP A 420 28.95 18.69 17.70
N THR A 421 29.48 19.61 16.90
CA THR A 421 29.10 19.79 15.50
C THR A 421 29.44 18.54 14.69
N LEU A 422 30.57 17.90 14.94
CA LEU A 422 30.95 16.64 14.28
C LEU A 422 30.01 15.48 14.66
N LEU A 423 29.62 15.37 15.93
CA LEU A 423 28.67 14.36 16.39
C LEU A 423 27.29 14.59 15.77
N LYS A 424 26.80 15.83 15.78
CA LYS A 424 25.54 16.22 15.15
C LYS A 424 25.55 15.91 13.65
N LYS A 425 26.63 16.24 12.94
CA LYS A 425 26.81 15.92 11.51
C LYS A 425 26.74 14.41 11.25
N ARG A 426 27.42 13.60 12.06
CA ARG A 426 27.37 12.13 11.93
C ARG A 426 25.97 11.57 12.17
N ALA A 427 25.25 12.06 13.17
CA ALA A 427 23.88 11.67 13.46
C ALA A 427 22.95 12.04 12.29
N PHE A 428 23.08 13.24 11.74
CA PHE A 428 22.34 13.69 10.56
C PHE A 428 22.56 12.77 9.35
N ILE A 429 23.84 12.50 9.01
CA ILE A 429 24.19 11.65 7.86
C ILE A 429 23.60 10.25 8.04
N ARG A 430 23.60 9.71 9.27
CA ARG A 430 23.00 8.41 9.59
C ARG A 430 21.49 8.40 9.34
N GLU A 431 20.76 9.41 9.84
CA GLU A 431 19.31 9.48 9.63
C GLU A 431 18.95 9.71 8.17
N PHE A 432 19.71 10.55 7.47
CA PHE A 432 19.52 10.78 6.06
C PHE A 432 19.77 9.49 5.24
N ALA A 433 20.86 8.78 5.49
CA ALA A 433 21.15 7.50 4.82
C ALA A 433 20.03 6.48 5.04
N ARG A 434 19.52 6.39 6.27
CA ARG A 434 18.38 5.53 6.62
C ARG A 434 17.09 5.94 5.92
N SER A 435 16.85 7.25 5.77
CA SER A 435 15.69 7.76 5.02
C SER A 435 15.72 7.32 3.56
N ILE A 436 16.87 7.45 2.88
CA ILE A 436 17.06 6.99 1.50
C ILE A 436 16.99 5.46 1.40
N GLY A 437 17.58 4.74 2.36
CA GLY A 437 17.48 3.29 2.44
C GLY A 437 16.03 2.82 2.56
N ARG A 438 15.23 3.43 3.43
CA ARG A 438 13.79 3.15 3.59
C ARG A 438 12.99 3.45 2.32
N LEU A 439 13.28 4.56 1.62
CA LEU A 439 12.67 4.88 0.34
C LEU A 439 12.84 3.73 -0.65
N HIS A 440 14.07 3.24 -0.83
CA HIS A 440 14.38 2.16 -1.76
C HIS A 440 13.86 0.79 -1.31
N ALA A 441 14.00 0.45 -0.03
CA ALA A 441 13.45 -0.78 0.56
C ALA A 441 11.91 -0.83 0.46
N SER A 442 11.26 0.33 0.40
CA SER A 442 9.82 0.47 0.17
C SER A 442 9.42 0.40 -1.30
N TYR A 443 10.29 -0.04 -2.20
CA TYR A 443 10.05 -0.10 -3.66
C TYR A 443 9.66 1.23 -4.28
N ILE A 444 10.25 2.31 -3.80
CA ILE A 444 10.04 3.67 -4.32
C ILE A 444 11.34 4.16 -4.94
N PHE A 445 11.30 4.50 -6.22
CA PHE A 445 12.42 5.08 -6.96
C PHE A 445 12.09 6.52 -7.32
N HIS A 446 12.95 7.45 -6.90
CA HIS A 446 12.84 8.86 -7.27
C HIS A 446 13.72 9.13 -8.51
N GLY A 447 13.12 9.54 -9.60
CA GLY A 447 13.82 9.71 -10.87
C GLY A 447 14.85 10.84 -10.89
N ASP A 448 14.73 11.83 -9.97
CA ASP A 448 15.64 12.99 -9.84
C ASP A 448 15.93 13.29 -8.36
N LEU A 449 16.72 12.43 -7.71
CA LEU A 449 17.04 12.47 -6.27
C LEU A 449 18.29 13.34 -6.00
N LYS A 450 18.20 14.63 -6.34
CA LYS A 450 19.20 15.64 -6.00
C LYS A 450 18.91 16.22 -4.61
N THR A 451 19.92 16.80 -3.96
CA THR A 451 19.78 17.41 -2.63
C THR A 451 18.78 18.56 -2.61
N CYS A 452 18.69 19.37 -3.66
CA CYS A 452 17.67 20.42 -3.79
C CYS A 452 16.22 19.89 -3.93
N ASN A 453 16.03 18.59 -4.19
CA ASN A 453 14.74 17.93 -4.21
C ASN A 453 14.41 17.20 -2.89
N ILE A 454 15.26 17.37 -1.88
CA ILE A 454 15.11 16.81 -0.55
C ILE A 454 15.10 17.96 0.44
N LEU A 455 14.07 18.02 1.24
CA LEU A 455 13.91 19.03 2.29
C LEU A 455 14.27 18.42 3.62
N ALA A 456 14.97 19.17 4.46
CA ALA A 456 15.35 18.79 5.81
C ALA A 456 14.86 19.82 6.82
N ARG A 457 14.38 19.34 7.97
CA ARG A 457 13.99 20.13 9.13
C ARG A 457 14.51 19.46 10.40
N GLU A 458 15.14 20.21 11.25
CA GLU A 458 15.50 19.75 12.59
C GLU A 458 14.26 19.70 13.48
N ARG A 459 14.12 18.62 14.25
CA ARG A 459 13.09 18.45 15.27
C ARG A 459 13.72 17.99 16.58
N ARG A 460 12.94 18.02 17.65
CA ARG A 460 13.41 17.52 18.96
C ARG A 460 13.80 16.03 18.82
N GLY A 461 15.09 15.75 18.95
CA GLY A 461 15.67 14.42 18.90
C GLY A 461 15.95 13.86 17.51
N GLY A 462 16.06 14.69 16.45
CA GLY A 462 16.49 14.24 15.12
C GLY A 462 16.03 15.13 13.97
N TRP A 463 15.77 14.53 12.82
CA TRP A 463 15.41 15.28 11.60
C TRP A 463 14.21 14.66 10.89
N ASP A 464 13.41 15.54 10.27
CA ASP A 464 12.41 15.17 9.29
C ASP A 464 12.96 15.43 7.89
N PHE A 465 12.78 14.44 7.02
CA PHE A 465 13.09 14.58 5.59
C PHE A 465 11.80 14.52 4.78
N SER A 466 11.73 15.33 3.72
CA SER A 466 10.62 15.33 2.79
C SER A 466 11.13 15.43 1.37
N PHE A 467 10.45 14.75 0.46
CA PHE A 467 10.83 14.70 -0.95
C PHE A 467 9.89 15.58 -1.75
N ILE A 468 10.44 16.39 -2.65
CA ILE A 468 9.70 17.23 -3.60
C ILE A 468 10.01 16.80 -5.04
N ASP A 469 9.37 17.45 -6.00
CA ASP A 469 9.43 17.11 -7.42
C ASP A 469 9.01 15.66 -7.75
N LEU A 470 7.88 15.26 -7.16
CA LEU A 470 7.37 13.89 -7.12
C LEU A 470 6.80 13.37 -8.45
N ASP A 471 6.78 14.17 -9.51
CA ASP A 471 6.31 13.77 -10.84
C ASP A 471 7.22 12.73 -11.53
N ALA A 472 8.45 12.59 -11.05
CA ALA A 472 9.41 11.58 -11.46
C ALA A 472 9.49 10.35 -10.52
N VAL A 473 8.59 10.24 -9.54
CA VAL A 473 8.58 9.12 -8.59
C VAL A 473 7.86 7.90 -9.18
N HIS A 474 8.46 6.74 -9.02
CA HIS A 474 7.94 5.45 -9.45
C HIS A 474 7.66 4.54 -8.25
N LEU A 475 6.38 4.26 -7.99
CA LEU A 475 5.92 3.42 -6.88
C LEU A 475 5.84 1.94 -7.26
N GLY A 476 6.08 1.06 -6.30
CA GLY A 476 6.03 -0.39 -6.48
C GLY A 476 7.04 -0.87 -7.54
N THR A 477 8.13 -0.17 -7.67
CA THR A 477 9.19 -0.43 -8.64
C THR A 477 10.39 -1.03 -7.91
N GLU A 478 10.91 -2.13 -8.42
CA GLU A 478 12.17 -2.67 -7.92
C GLU A 478 13.30 -1.67 -8.13
N VAL A 479 13.97 -1.33 -7.04
CA VAL A 479 15.15 -0.46 -7.10
C VAL A 479 16.35 -1.34 -7.31
N SER A 480 16.59 -1.69 -8.59
CA SER A 480 17.74 -2.49 -9.03
C SER A 480 19.06 -1.77 -8.76
N SER A 481 20.19 -2.49 -8.79
CA SER A 481 21.54 -1.90 -8.61
C SER A 481 21.78 -0.69 -9.53
N ARG A 482 21.29 -0.74 -10.79
CA ARG A 482 21.39 0.41 -11.73
C ARG A 482 20.59 1.63 -11.26
N LYS A 483 19.39 1.44 -10.68
CA LYS A 483 18.58 2.55 -10.17
C LYS A 483 19.15 3.09 -8.87
N THR A 484 19.66 2.21 -8.01
CA THR A 484 20.39 2.59 -6.82
C THR A 484 21.61 3.42 -7.17
N LEU A 485 22.45 2.94 -8.09
CA LEU A 485 23.62 3.67 -8.59
C LEU A 485 23.22 5.07 -9.09
N LYS A 486 22.15 5.15 -9.92
CA LYS A 486 21.66 6.45 -10.41
C LYS A 486 21.33 7.42 -9.26
N ASN A 487 20.60 6.98 -8.24
CA ASN A 487 20.23 7.85 -7.12
C ASN A 487 21.43 8.20 -6.23
N LEU A 488 22.33 7.25 -5.98
CA LEU A 488 23.58 7.53 -5.24
C LEU A 488 24.46 8.55 -5.97
N VAL A 489 24.59 8.45 -7.30
CA VAL A 489 25.28 9.43 -8.14
C VAL A 489 24.60 10.80 -8.07
N GLN A 490 23.27 10.85 -8.15
CA GLN A 490 22.50 12.10 -8.05
C GLN A 490 22.76 12.80 -6.71
N ILE A 491 22.72 12.07 -5.61
CA ILE A 491 23.05 12.60 -4.27
C ILE A 491 24.52 13.03 -4.25
N ASN A 492 25.44 12.16 -4.65
CA ASN A 492 26.88 12.43 -4.60
C ASN A 492 27.30 13.68 -5.40
N CYS A 493 26.69 13.92 -6.56
CA CYS A 493 26.95 15.09 -7.41
C CYS A 493 26.29 16.38 -6.90
N SER A 494 25.37 16.33 -5.95
CA SER A 494 24.63 17.49 -5.44
C SER A 494 24.91 17.82 -3.97
N ILE A 495 25.78 17.06 -3.31
CA ILE A 495 26.22 17.32 -1.94
C ILE A 495 27.35 18.36 -1.96
N PRO A 496 27.34 19.38 -1.04
CA PRO A 496 28.42 20.34 -0.89
C PRO A 496 29.80 19.70 -0.70
N GLY A 497 30.85 20.35 -1.26
CA GLY A 497 32.22 19.82 -1.34
C GLY A 497 32.89 19.59 0.02
N PHE A 498 32.52 20.34 1.07
CA PHE A 498 33.07 20.18 2.42
C PHE A 498 32.68 18.86 3.11
N LEU A 499 31.67 18.14 2.58
CA LEU A 499 31.39 16.76 2.98
C LEU A 499 32.37 15.81 2.30
N GLY A 500 33.45 15.53 3.02
CA GLY A 500 34.57 14.75 2.51
C GLY A 500 34.24 13.26 2.30
N TYR A 501 35.25 12.55 1.80
CA TYR A 501 35.15 11.12 1.48
C TYR A 501 34.67 10.27 2.66
N GLY A 502 35.17 10.53 3.88
CA GLY A 502 34.76 9.80 5.09
C GLY A 502 33.26 9.92 5.39
N ASP A 503 32.66 11.10 5.18
CA ASP A 503 31.23 11.33 5.39
C ASP A 503 30.38 10.58 4.35
N ARG A 504 30.82 10.57 3.09
CA ARG A 504 30.17 9.85 1.98
C ARG A 504 30.21 8.33 2.17
N VAL A 505 31.33 7.81 2.68
CA VAL A 505 31.46 6.38 3.01
C VAL A 505 30.59 5.98 4.19
N ARG A 506 30.50 6.83 5.23
CA ARG A 506 29.57 6.63 6.36
C ARG A 506 28.12 6.57 5.89
N PHE A 507 27.71 7.53 5.04
CA PHE A 507 26.38 7.51 4.43
C PHE A 507 26.12 6.18 3.74
N LEU A 508 27.05 5.72 2.88
CA LEU A 508 26.89 4.47 2.14
C LEU A 508 26.76 3.25 3.07
N ASN A 509 27.53 3.20 4.17
CA ASN A 509 27.43 2.11 5.13
C ASN A 509 26.04 2.03 5.74
N TRP A 510 25.52 3.11 6.31
CA TRP A 510 24.20 3.14 6.92
C TRP A 510 23.06 2.95 5.91
N TYR A 511 23.26 3.38 4.66
CA TYR A 511 22.32 3.11 3.58
C TYR A 511 22.23 1.60 3.28
N LEU A 512 23.38 0.92 3.17
CA LEU A 512 23.45 -0.50 2.84
C LEU A 512 22.91 -1.41 3.98
N GLU A 513 22.92 -0.95 5.24
CA GLU A 513 22.25 -1.62 6.36
C GLU A 513 20.74 -1.77 6.11
N ILE A 514 20.12 -0.76 5.49
CA ILE A 514 18.67 -0.74 5.24
C ILE A 514 18.29 -1.32 3.87
N HIS A 515 19.14 -1.09 2.87
CA HIS A 515 18.93 -1.53 1.50
C HIS A 515 20.18 -2.21 0.93
N PRO A 516 20.40 -3.49 1.28
CA PRO A 516 21.52 -4.24 0.74
C PRO A 516 21.41 -4.40 -0.77
N ILE A 517 22.55 -4.37 -1.46
CA ILE A 517 22.65 -4.47 -2.91
C ILE A 517 23.52 -5.69 -3.23
N PRO A 518 23.20 -6.51 -4.25
CA PRO A 518 24.00 -7.64 -4.68
C PRO A 518 25.24 -7.17 -5.49
N MET A 519 26.10 -6.37 -4.84
CA MET A 519 27.34 -5.82 -5.39
C MET A 519 28.32 -5.58 -4.24
N ALA A 520 29.60 -5.89 -4.43
CA ALA A 520 30.60 -5.57 -3.42
C ALA A 520 30.69 -4.06 -3.19
N LYS A 521 30.81 -3.65 -1.92
CA LYS A 521 30.86 -2.23 -1.52
C LYS A 521 31.94 -1.45 -2.28
N ARG A 522 33.13 -2.06 -2.47
CA ARG A 522 34.24 -1.44 -3.21
C ARG A 522 33.85 -1.13 -4.65
N ASP A 523 33.18 -2.07 -5.32
CA ASP A 523 32.75 -1.89 -6.72
C ASP A 523 31.65 -0.84 -6.83
N LEU A 524 30.74 -0.78 -5.86
CA LEU A 524 29.72 0.25 -5.80
C LEU A 524 30.34 1.65 -5.61
N ILE A 525 31.32 1.81 -4.73
CA ILE A 525 32.03 3.08 -4.54
C ILE A 525 32.71 3.49 -5.86
N LYS A 526 33.44 2.57 -6.50
CA LYS A 526 34.11 2.82 -7.78
C LYS A 526 33.09 3.28 -8.84
N ALA A 527 31.99 2.55 -8.99
CA ALA A 527 30.94 2.91 -9.95
C ALA A 527 30.29 4.28 -9.67
N VAL A 528 30.05 4.61 -8.38
CA VAL A 528 29.51 5.93 -8.01
C VAL A 528 30.48 7.04 -8.39
N LEU A 529 31.78 6.87 -8.11
CA LEU A 529 32.79 7.87 -8.45
C LEU A 529 32.95 8.06 -9.96
N GLU A 530 33.03 6.96 -10.73
CA GLU A 530 33.15 6.99 -12.19
C GLU A 530 31.95 7.68 -12.85
N GLU A 531 30.73 7.31 -12.45
CA GLU A 531 29.52 7.93 -13.01
C GLU A 531 29.33 9.39 -12.54
N SER A 532 29.79 9.73 -11.34
CA SER A 532 29.78 11.12 -10.86
C SER A 532 30.72 12.02 -11.66
N ARG A 533 31.92 11.52 -11.99
CA ARG A 533 32.88 12.27 -12.85
C ARG A 533 32.32 12.57 -14.24
N LYS A 534 31.61 11.60 -14.84
CA LYS A 534 30.94 11.79 -16.15
C LYS A 534 29.82 12.81 -16.13
N ARG A 535 29.13 12.92 -14.98
CA ARG A 535 27.93 13.75 -14.84
C ARG A 535 28.25 15.23 -14.57
N GLY A 536 29.41 15.51 -14.00
CA GLY A 536 29.71 16.82 -13.41
C GLY A 536 29.05 17.02 -12.03
N VAL A 537 29.50 18.01 -11.31
CA VAL A 537 29.02 18.33 -9.96
C VAL A 537 28.14 19.57 -10.01
N VAL A 538 26.90 19.45 -9.53
CA VAL A 538 26.00 20.57 -9.31
C VAL A 538 25.85 20.72 -7.79
N TYR A 539 26.42 21.75 -7.22
CA TYR A 539 26.30 22.04 -5.79
C TYR A 539 26.01 23.53 -5.55
N VAL A 540 25.42 23.81 -4.41
CA VAL A 540 25.25 25.19 -3.96
C VAL A 540 26.49 25.60 -3.18
N SER A 541 27.12 26.71 -3.59
CA SER A 541 28.27 27.26 -2.86
C SER A 541 27.86 27.70 -1.44
N PRO A 542 28.83 27.91 -0.51
CA PRO A 542 28.53 28.48 0.81
C PRO A 542 27.77 29.80 0.75
N GLU A 543 28.00 30.59 -0.30
CA GLU A 543 27.35 31.89 -0.55
C GLU A 543 25.92 31.73 -1.12
N GLY A 544 25.50 30.52 -1.43
CA GLY A 544 24.16 30.21 -1.93
C GLY A 544 24.03 30.18 -3.44
N ASP A 545 25.11 30.36 -4.18
CA ASP A 545 25.11 30.28 -5.64
C ASP A 545 25.14 28.83 -6.12
N VAL A 546 24.35 28.54 -7.13
CA VAL A 546 24.37 27.23 -7.81
C VAL A 546 25.53 27.22 -8.80
N ARG A 547 26.51 26.36 -8.56
CA ARG A 547 27.65 26.15 -9.48
C ARG A 547 27.55 24.79 -10.12
N GLU A 548 27.71 24.76 -11.44
CA GLU A 548 27.93 23.54 -12.21
C GLU A 548 29.43 23.45 -12.51
N GLU A 549 30.13 22.54 -11.85
CA GLU A 549 31.53 22.25 -12.16
C GLU A 549 31.59 20.92 -12.92
N VAL A 550 32.15 20.98 -14.12
CA VAL A 550 32.61 19.77 -14.79
C VAL A 550 33.94 19.44 -14.12
N LEU A 551 34.00 18.33 -13.39
CA LEU A 551 35.26 17.82 -12.87
C LEU A 551 36.21 17.63 -14.06
N SER A 552 37.15 18.55 -14.24
CA SER A 552 38.23 18.41 -15.19
C SER A 552 38.93 17.08 -14.94
N ARG A 553 39.27 16.40 -16.02
CA ARG A 553 39.85 15.04 -16.07
C ARG A 553 41.10 14.88 -15.23
#